data_394a5cd811bc247f3749acd5aeebf4ee
#
_entry.id   394a5cd811bc247f3749acd5aeebf4ee
#
_cell.length_a   1.000
_cell.length_b   1.000
_cell.length_c   1.000
_cell.angle_alpha   90.00
_cell.angle_beta   90.00
_cell.angle_gamma   90.00
#
_symmetry.space_group_name_H-M   'P 1'
#
loop_
_entity.id
_entity.type
_entity.pdbx_description
1 polymer ?
#
loop_
_entity_poly.entity_id
_entity_poly.type
_entity_poly.pdbx_seq_one_letter_code
_entity_poly.pdbx_strand_id
1 'polypeptide(L)'
;MILAAYSKAYKKTGTSYQLIMDGDKLSVIKKGSMLNVTLDQKEGITESSYEQSTDSMVNKVAIYNSKNKRIGTVSNKNWIKAYGTFQDSVTVDSGNGKKEAENTLLGLDTSASLTAIGDIRCKAGYGIKINDVDSGLCGKFWIENDSHVFENGTYMMTLELAFKNIMETEEDDAESNASATKSTGILNGKRVKAL
;
A
#
# COMPACT_ATOMS: atom_id res chain seq x y z
N MET A 1 -9.42 17.32 8.16
CA MET A 1 -10.58 17.05 9.05
C MET A 1 -11.48 15.89 8.60
N ILE A 2 -11.96 15.83 7.35
CA ILE A 2 -12.85 14.73 6.91
C ILE A 2 -12.14 13.38 6.94
N LEU A 3 -10.96 13.25 6.34
CA LEU A 3 -10.19 12.00 6.30
C LEU A 3 -9.81 11.50 7.70
N ALA A 4 -9.44 12.40 8.61
CA ALA A 4 -9.13 12.06 9.99
C ALA A 4 -10.33 11.44 10.75
N ALA A 5 -11.56 11.93 10.51
CA ALA A 5 -12.77 11.34 11.09
C ALA A 5 -13.00 9.91 10.59
N TYR A 6 -12.80 9.67 9.27
CA TYR A 6 -12.92 8.33 8.69
C TYR A 6 -11.75 7.42 9.08
N SER A 7 -10.55 7.95 9.31
CA SER A 7 -9.43 7.20 9.90
C SER A 7 -9.75 6.68 11.31
N LYS A 8 -10.42 7.49 12.14
CA LYS A 8 -10.91 7.05 13.45
C LYS A 8 -12.00 5.97 13.32
N ALA A 9 -12.89 6.10 12.35
CA ALA A 9 -13.91 5.09 12.07
C ALA A 9 -13.26 3.77 11.59
N TYR A 10 -12.26 3.85 10.71
CA TYR A 10 -11.49 2.69 10.26
C TYR A 10 -10.80 1.96 11.41
N LYS A 11 -10.12 2.69 12.30
CA LYS A 11 -9.48 2.10 13.50
C LYS A 11 -10.48 1.33 14.39
N LYS A 12 -11.76 1.74 14.40
CA LYS A 12 -12.82 1.07 15.20
C LYS A 12 -13.51 -0.07 14.48
N THR A 13 -13.76 0.07 13.19
CA THR A 13 -14.65 -0.85 12.43
C THR A 13 -13.90 -1.75 11.45
N GLY A 14 -12.63 -1.41 11.11
CA GLY A 14 -11.87 -2.06 10.05
C GLY A 14 -12.40 -1.76 8.63
N THR A 15 -13.40 -0.88 8.49
CA THR A 15 -13.96 -0.52 7.17
C THR A 15 -13.17 0.62 6.57
N SER A 16 -12.53 0.36 5.42
CA SER A 16 -11.77 1.36 4.66
C SER A 16 -12.70 2.31 3.90
N TYR A 17 -12.32 3.59 3.86
CA TYR A 17 -13.04 4.64 3.16
C TYR A 17 -12.09 5.41 2.24
N GLN A 18 -12.63 5.96 1.17
CA GLN A 18 -11.90 6.80 0.23
C GLN A 18 -12.72 8.05 -0.11
N LEU A 19 -12.03 9.18 -0.18
CA LEU A 19 -12.58 10.43 -0.70
C LEU A 19 -12.46 10.42 -2.22
N ILE A 20 -13.55 10.74 -2.89
CA ILE A 20 -13.59 10.90 -4.34
C ILE A 20 -14.24 12.24 -4.70
N MET A 21 -13.74 12.87 -5.76
CA MET A 21 -14.37 14.02 -6.39
C MET A 21 -15.12 13.55 -7.63
N ASP A 22 -16.37 13.94 -7.75
CA ASP A 22 -17.19 13.70 -8.94
C ASP A 22 -17.75 15.06 -9.41
N GLY A 23 -17.02 15.68 -10.33
CA GLY A 23 -17.24 17.08 -10.69
C GLY A 23 -16.93 18.02 -9.52
N ASP A 24 -17.95 18.73 -9.05
CA ASP A 24 -17.89 19.66 -7.89
C ASP A 24 -18.29 19.01 -6.57
N LYS A 25 -18.66 17.72 -6.58
CA LYS A 25 -19.16 17.00 -5.43
C LYS A 25 -18.07 16.12 -4.79
N LEU A 26 -17.71 16.46 -3.55
CA LEU A 26 -16.89 15.57 -2.70
C LEU A 26 -17.77 14.48 -2.09
N SER A 27 -17.39 13.24 -2.31
CA SER A 27 -18.09 12.05 -1.78
C SER A 27 -17.12 11.15 -1.01
N VAL A 28 -17.63 10.45 0.00
CA VAL A 28 -16.90 9.40 0.70
C VAL A 28 -17.52 8.08 0.36
N ILE A 29 -16.73 7.20 -0.21
CA ILE A 29 -17.16 5.84 -0.56
C ILE A 29 -16.52 4.81 0.37
N LYS A 30 -17.15 3.65 0.50
CA LYS A 30 -16.51 2.49 1.12
C LYS A 30 -15.47 1.95 0.13
N LYS A 31 -14.18 2.05 0.49
CA LYS A 31 -13.09 1.55 -0.35
C LYS A 31 -13.18 0.03 -0.50
N GLY A 32 -12.96 -0.45 -1.73
CA GLY A 32 -12.90 -1.86 -2.03
C GLY A 32 -14.25 -2.52 -2.34
N SER A 33 -15.32 -1.74 -2.51
CA SER A 33 -16.58 -2.27 -3.03
C SER A 33 -16.35 -2.84 -4.44
N MET A 34 -16.68 -4.12 -4.63
CA MET A 34 -16.47 -4.80 -5.91
C MET A 34 -17.47 -4.31 -6.95
N LEU A 35 -16.97 -3.87 -8.08
CA LEU A 35 -17.77 -3.62 -9.27
C LEU A 35 -18.14 -4.95 -9.94
N ASN A 36 -19.30 -4.98 -10.60
CA ASN A 36 -19.66 -6.07 -11.49
C ASN A 36 -18.99 -5.87 -12.87
N VAL A 37 -17.65 -5.82 -12.84
CA VAL A 37 -16.77 -5.65 -14.01
C VAL A 37 -15.71 -6.73 -13.92
N THR A 38 -15.50 -7.42 -15.04
CA THR A 38 -14.39 -8.34 -15.24
C THR A 38 -13.62 -7.87 -16.46
N LEU A 39 -12.34 -7.61 -16.29
CA LEU A 39 -11.45 -7.31 -17.41
C LEU A 39 -10.79 -8.62 -17.83
N ASP A 40 -11.00 -9.00 -19.07
CA ASP A 40 -10.46 -10.23 -19.63
C ASP A 40 -9.42 -9.88 -20.73
N GLN A 41 -8.33 -10.61 -20.75
CA GLN A 41 -7.27 -10.48 -21.76
C GLN A 41 -7.81 -10.54 -23.19
N LYS A 42 -8.85 -11.33 -23.43
CA LYS A 42 -9.44 -11.51 -24.78
C LYS A 42 -10.43 -10.41 -25.15
N GLU A 43 -10.92 -9.63 -24.18
CA GLU A 43 -12.07 -8.74 -24.37
C GLU A 43 -11.74 -7.26 -24.11
N GLY A 44 -10.48 -6.86 -24.09
CA GLY A 44 -10.20 -5.44 -23.99
C GLY A 44 -8.98 -4.99 -23.23
N ILE A 45 -8.22 -5.90 -22.61
CA ILE A 45 -6.89 -5.56 -22.08
C ILE A 45 -5.94 -5.42 -23.26
N THR A 46 -5.27 -4.27 -23.34
CA THR A 46 -4.30 -3.97 -24.40
C THR A 46 -2.87 -4.06 -23.91
N GLU A 47 -2.66 -3.77 -22.62
CA GLU A 47 -1.35 -3.82 -21.98
C GLU A 47 -1.53 -4.12 -20.50
N SER A 48 -0.61 -4.90 -19.94
CA SER A 48 -0.56 -5.17 -18.51
C SER A 48 0.87 -5.32 -18.04
N SER A 49 1.15 -4.87 -16.82
CA SER A 49 2.44 -5.07 -16.17
C SER A 49 2.22 -5.54 -14.74
N TYR A 50 3.10 -6.44 -14.31
CA TYR A 50 3.19 -6.90 -12.93
C TYR A 50 4.65 -6.93 -12.53
N GLU A 51 4.98 -6.17 -11.52
CA GLU A 51 6.35 -6.03 -11.04
C GLU A 51 6.44 -6.41 -9.57
N GLN A 52 7.55 -7.04 -9.22
CA GLN A 52 7.91 -7.35 -7.85
C GLN A 52 9.31 -6.84 -7.57
N SER A 53 9.50 -6.09 -6.48
CA SER A 53 10.80 -5.62 -6.04
C SER A 53 11.11 -6.08 -4.62
N THR A 54 12.39 -6.35 -4.38
CA THR A 54 12.95 -6.60 -3.06
C THR A 54 13.68 -5.39 -2.50
N ASP A 55 13.66 -4.24 -3.19
CA ASP A 55 14.45 -3.06 -2.84
C ASP A 55 14.11 -2.50 -1.45
N SER A 56 12.83 -2.53 -1.09
CA SER A 56 12.32 -2.11 0.22
C SER A 56 12.16 -3.25 1.22
N MET A 57 12.50 -4.49 0.81
CA MET A 57 12.28 -5.66 1.66
C MET A 57 13.08 -5.59 2.97
N VAL A 58 12.40 -5.88 4.07
CA VAL A 58 13.02 -6.11 5.38
C VAL A 58 12.45 -7.40 5.95
N ASN A 59 13.23 -8.47 5.97
CA ASN A 59 12.78 -9.78 6.45
C ASN A 59 13.45 -10.23 7.75
N LYS A 60 14.34 -9.39 8.28
CA LYS A 60 14.99 -9.60 9.56
C LYS A 60 15.26 -8.26 10.24
N VAL A 61 14.84 -8.10 11.49
CA VAL A 61 15.03 -6.87 12.26
C VAL A 61 15.77 -7.18 13.55
N ALA A 62 16.92 -6.54 13.75
CA ALA A 62 17.67 -6.61 14.99
C ALA A 62 17.17 -5.52 15.96
N ILE A 63 16.95 -5.87 17.22
CA ILE A 63 16.47 -4.96 18.26
C ILE A 63 17.63 -4.58 19.16
N TYR A 64 17.86 -3.28 19.30
CA TYR A 64 18.90 -2.72 20.18
C TYR A 64 18.26 -1.87 21.27
N ASN A 65 18.89 -1.83 22.43
CA ASN A 65 18.53 -0.89 23.48
C ASN A 65 19.24 0.48 23.30
N SER A 66 18.90 1.46 24.14
CA SER A 66 19.52 2.80 24.13
C SER A 66 21.03 2.79 24.38
N LYS A 67 21.58 1.70 24.93
CA LYS A 67 23.02 1.49 25.12
C LYS A 67 23.69 0.77 23.94
N ASN A 68 22.99 0.68 22.80
CA ASN A 68 23.46 0.03 21.57
C ASN A 68 23.76 -1.48 21.74
N LYS A 69 23.20 -2.13 22.77
CA LYS A 69 23.30 -3.56 22.98
C LYS A 69 22.12 -4.27 22.30
N ARG A 70 22.42 -5.29 21.49
CA ARG A 70 21.38 -6.13 20.86
C ARG A 70 20.63 -6.92 21.94
N ILE A 71 19.32 -6.77 21.98
CA ILE A 71 18.42 -7.41 22.95
C ILE A 71 17.46 -8.42 22.32
N GLY A 72 17.34 -8.43 20.98
CA GLY A 72 16.46 -9.37 20.30
C GLY A 72 16.61 -9.35 18.79
N THR A 73 15.82 -10.18 18.14
CA THR A 73 15.68 -10.24 16.68
C THR A 73 14.31 -10.79 16.33
N VAL A 74 13.68 -10.17 15.33
CA VAL A 74 12.47 -10.68 14.69
C VAL A 74 12.80 -10.99 13.23
N SER A 75 12.26 -12.08 12.69
CA SER A 75 12.51 -12.45 11.30
C SER A 75 11.41 -13.30 10.70
N ASN A 76 11.20 -13.16 9.40
CA ASN A 76 10.34 -14.04 8.63
C ASN A 76 11.19 -15.08 7.90
N LYS A 77 11.22 -16.31 8.44
CA LYS A 77 12.04 -17.40 7.91
C LYS A 77 11.67 -17.80 6.48
N ASN A 78 10.39 -17.69 6.09
CA ASN A 78 9.94 -18.04 4.74
C ASN A 78 10.48 -17.05 3.72
N TRP A 79 10.42 -15.75 4.02
CA TRP A 79 11.00 -14.72 3.16
C TRP A 79 12.52 -14.83 3.07
N ILE A 80 13.20 -15.13 4.18
CA ILE A 80 14.64 -15.34 4.16
C ILE A 80 15.02 -16.54 3.28
N LYS A 81 14.25 -17.63 3.35
CA LYS A 81 14.49 -18.82 2.51
C LYS A 81 14.28 -18.54 1.03
N ALA A 82 13.30 -17.72 0.68
CA ALA A 82 12.95 -17.42 -0.72
C ALA A 82 13.87 -16.36 -1.35
N TYR A 83 14.24 -15.32 -0.59
CA TYR A 83 14.86 -14.10 -1.15
C TYR A 83 16.23 -13.77 -0.53
N GLY A 84 16.72 -14.54 0.43
CA GLY A 84 17.92 -14.19 1.19
C GLY A 84 17.62 -13.26 2.37
N THR A 85 18.66 -12.71 3.00
CA THR A 85 18.51 -11.89 4.21
C THR A 85 18.59 -10.40 3.88
N PHE A 86 17.51 -9.68 4.14
CA PHE A 86 17.42 -8.22 4.11
C PHE A 86 17.19 -7.74 5.55
N GLN A 87 18.23 -7.14 6.15
CA GLN A 87 18.21 -6.83 7.57
C GLN A 87 18.15 -5.32 7.83
N ASP A 88 17.28 -4.96 8.77
CA ASP A 88 17.21 -3.63 9.38
C ASP A 88 17.34 -3.74 10.91
N SER A 89 17.32 -2.61 11.61
CA SER A 89 17.41 -2.52 13.05
C SER A 89 16.52 -1.45 13.63
N VAL A 90 15.97 -1.76 14.82
CA VAL A 90 15.22 -0.78 15.63
C VAL A 90 15.93 -0.60 16.97
N THR A 91 15.89 0.65 17.49
CA THR A 91 16.41 0.95 18.84
C THR A 91 15.25 1.34 19.72
N VAL A 92 15.13 0.69 20.88
CA VAL A 92 14.05 0.94 21.84
C VAL A 92 14.61 1.47 23.15
N ASP A 93 13.91 2.43 23.73
CA ASP A 93 14.30 3.04 24.99
C ASP A 93 13.81 2.21 26.19
N SER A 94 12.68 1.49 26.03
CA SER A 94 12.11 0.61 27.05
C SER A 94 11.36 -0.55 26.42
N GLY A 95 11.20 -1.63 27.19
CA GLY A 95 10.51 -2.85 26.73
C GLY A 95 11.40 -3.74 25.84
N ASN A 96 10.77 -4.70 25.17
CA ASN A 96 11.48 -5.69 24.35
C ASN A 96 11.51 -5.33 22.84
N GLY A 97 10.80 -4.28 22.42
CA GLY A 97 10.74 -3.79 21.05
C GLY A 97 10.20 -4.78 20.00
N LYS A 98 9.63 -5.90 20.44
CA LYS A 98 9.21 -6.97 19.52
C LYS A 98 8.14 -6.49 18.54
N LYS A 99 7.11 -5.78 19.04
CA LYS A 99 6.03 -5.26 18.22
C LYS A 99 6.51 -4.22 17.19
N GLU A 100 7.44 -3.35 17.60
CA GLU A 100 8.05 -2.36 16.70
C GLU A 100 8.87 -3.07 15.62
N ALA A 101 9.66 -4.07 15.98
CA ALA A 101 10.41 -4.87 15.02
C ALA A 101 9.49 -5.69 14.07
N GLU A 102 8.36 -6.20 14.55
CA GLU A 102 7.35 -6.87 13.71
C GLU A 102 6.73 -5.89 12.70
N ASN A 103 6.45 -4.67 13.10
CA ASN A 103 5.91 -3.62 12.22
C ASN A 103 6.95 -3.11 11.20
N THR A 104 8.24 -3.30 11.46
CA THR A 104 9.34 -2.94 10.54
C THR A 104 9.55 -4.00 9.45
N LEU A 105 9.03 -5.21 9.64
CA LEU A 105 9.10 -6.23 8.59
C LEU A 105 8.29 -5.81 7.37
N LEU A 106 8.95 -5.73 6.22
CA LEU A 106 8.35 -5.41 4.92
C LEU A 106 8.57 -6.59 3.96
N GLY A 107 7.48 -7.04 3.34
CA GLY A 107 7.54 -8.08 2.30
C GLY A 107 7.99 -7.56 0.95
N LEU A 108 7.69 -8.32 -0.11
CA LEU A 108 7.85 -7.84 -1.47
C LEU A 108 7.01 -6.60 -1.70
N ASP A 109 7.61 -5.62 -2.31
CA ASP A 109 6.88 -4.54 -2.94
C ASP A 109 6.31 -5.03 -4.28
N THR A 110 5.02 -4.86 -4.47
CA THR A 110 4.30 -5.37 -5.64
C THR A 110 3.50 -4.25 -6.27
N SER A 111 3.76 -3.98 -7.52
CA SER A 111 3.00 -3.05 -8.33
C SER A 111 2.42 -3.73 -9.56
N ALA A 112 1.27 -3.29 -10.00
CA ALA A 112 0.65 -3.74 -11.23
C ALA A 112 -0.09 -2.59 -11.89
N SER A 113 -0.01 -2.52 -13.20
CA SER A 113 -0.80 -1.62 -14.01
C SER A 113 -1.46 -2.37 -15.16
N LEU A 114 -2.58 -1.83 -15.63
CA LEU A 114 -3.35 -2.43 -16.70
C LEU A 114 -3.96 -1.33 -17.56
N THR A 115 -3.78 -1.43 -18.87
CA THR A 115 -4.44 -0.57 -19.86
C THR A 115 -5.48 -1.40 -20.61
N ALA A 116 -6.69 -0.88 -20.69
CA ALA A 116 -7.81 -1.56 -21.31
C ALA A 116 -8.76 -0.58 -22.03
N ILE A 117 -9.71 -1.14 -22.79
CA ILE A 117 -10.85 -0.37 -23.32
C ILE A 117 -11.58 0.27 -22.14
N GLY A 118 -11.91 1.56 -22.26
CA GLY A 118 -12.44 2.36 -21.18
C GLY A 118 -13.80 1.90 -20.66
N ASP A 119 -13.93 1.82 -19.34
CA ASP A 119 -15.19 1.67 -18.62
C ASP A 119 -15.22 2.71 -17.50
N ILE A 120 -16.11 3.68 -17.60
CA ILE A 120 -16.22 4.83 -16.68
C ILE A 120 -16.54 4.40 -15.23
N ARG A 121 -16.95 3.18 -15.01
CA ARG A 121 -17.20 2.62 -13.68
C ARG A 121 -15.90 2.28 -12.93
N CYS A 122 -14.83 2.00 -13.66
CA CYS A 122 -13.53 1.63 -13.12
C CYS A 122 -12.82 2.89 -12.59
N LYS A 123 -13.14 3.26 -11.35
CA LYS A 123 -12.57 4.41 -10.65
C LYS A 123 -11.80 3.97 -9.42
N ALA A 124 -10.83 4.77 -9.00
CA ALA A 124 -10.07 4.54 -7.76
C ALA A 124 -10.99 4.32 -6.55
N GLY A 125 -10.59 3.40 -5.68
CA GLY A 125 -11.36 3.01 -4.50
C GLY A 125 -12.32 1.84 -4.70
N TYR A 126 -12.59 1.44 -5.92
CA TYR A 126 -13.39 0.27 -6.22
C TYR A 126 -12.52 -0.97 -6.47
N GLY A 127 -13.12 -2.15 -6.33
CA GLY A 127 -12.50 -3.41 -6.69
C GLY A 127 -13.06 -3.95 -8.02
N ILE A 128 -12.21 -4.63 -8.75
CA ILE A 128 -12.55 -5.29 -10.03
C ILE A 128 -12.02 -6.71 -10.06
N LYS A 129 -12.54 -7.51 -10.99
CA LYS A 129 -11.95 -8.80 -11.34
C LYS A 129 -11.11 -8.65 -12.61
N ILE A 130 -9.95 -9.29 -12.61
CA ILE A 130 -9.07 -9.33 -13.77
C ILE A 130 -8.78 -10.80 -14.06
N ASN A 131 -8.77 -11.14 -15.34
CA ASN A 131 -8.39 -12.45 -15.87
C ASN A 131 -7.39 -12.27 -16.99
N ASP A 132 -6.15 -12.02 -16.61
CA ASP A 132 -5.02 -11.88 -17.52
C ASP A 132 -3.95 -12.92 -17.16
N VAL A 133 -3.96 -14.00 -17.92
CA VAL A 133 -3.09 -15.16 -17.67
C VAL A 133 -1.65 -14.86 -18.05
N ASP A 134 -1.43 -14.03 -19.06
CA ASP A 134 -0.09 -13.75 -19.58
C ASP A 134 0.74 -12.93 -18.60
N SER A 135 0.15 -11.95 -17.94
CA SER A 135 0.82 -11.18 -16.88
C SER A 135 0.72 -11.83 -15.49
N GLY A 136 -0.14 -12.86 -15.34
CA GLY A 136 -0.43 -13.49 -14.05
C GLY A 136 -1.42 -12.71 -13.19
N LEU A 137 -2.05 -11.67 -13.70
CA LEU A 137 -3.08 -10.89 -12.99
C LEU A 137 -4.43 -11.59 -13.04
N CYS A 138 -4.58 -12.64 -12.24
CA CYS A 138 -5.81 -13.42 -12.15
C CYS A 138 -6.41 -13.30 -10.75
N GLY A 139 -7.57 -12.64 -10.63
CA GLY A 139 -8.25 -12.52 -9.33
C GLY A 139 -8.98 -11.22 -9.11
N LYS A 140 -9.05 -10.82 -7.84
CA LYS A 140 -9.67 -9.57 -7.38
C LYS A 140 -8.56 -8.57 -7.04
N PHE A 141 -8.69 -7.37 -7.59
CA PHE A 141 -7.76 -6.28 -7.38
C PHE A 141 -8.53 -5.02 -7.00
N TRP A 142 -7.85 -4.07 -6.36
CA TRP A 142 -8.40 -2.77 -6.02
C TRP A 142 -7.72 -1.71 -6.87
N ILE A 143 -8.51 -0.80 -7.39
CA ILE A 143 -8.02 0.33 -8.19
C ILE A 143 -7.49 1.38 -7.23
N GLU A 144 -6.20 1.69 -7.28
CA GLU A 144 -5.59 2.78 -6.52
C GLU A 144 -5.66 4.09 -7.27
N ASN A 145 -5.27 4.06 -8.55
CA ASN A 145 -5.38 5.20 -9.45
C ASN A 145 -6.04 4.77 -10.74
N ASP A 146 -6.76 5.69 -11.35
CA ASP A 146 -7.37 5.54 -12.67
C ASP A 146 -7.05 6.74 -13.55
N SER A 147 -6.81 6.45 -14.82
CA SER A 147 -6.69 7.45 -15.88
C SER A 147 -7.59 7.08 -17.04
N HIS A 148 -8.39 8.02 -17.51
CA HIS A 148 -9.34 7.82 -18.60
C HIS A 148 -9.04 8.77 -19.72
N VAL A 149 -8.72 8.26 -20.92
CA VAL A 149 -8.33 9.03 -22.09
C VAL A 149 -9.33 8.82 -23.21
N PHE A 150 -9.87 9.90 -23.73
CA PHE A 150 -10.75 9.94 -24.89
C PHE A 150 -10.00 10.64 -26.02
N GLU A 151 -9.51 9.90 -26.97
CA GLU A 151 -8.72 10.46 -28.06
C GLU A 151 -9.03 9.74 -29.37
N ASN A 152 -9.16 10.51 -30.45
CA ASN A 152 -9.36 9.99 -31.82
C ASN A 152 -10.53 8.99 -31.96
N GLY A 153 -11.61 9.20 -31.17
CA GLY A 153 -12.75 8.29 -31.15
C GLY A 153 -12.54 7.00 -30.37
N THR A 154 -11.41 6.85 -29.71
CA THR A 154 -11.08 5.71 -28.85
C THR A 154 -11.16 6.13 -27.38
N TYR A 155 -11.73 5.27 -26.56
CA TYR A 155 -11.76 5.43 -25.11
C TYR A 155 -10.93 4.36 -24.45
N MET A 156 -9.87 4.76 -23.78
CA MET A 156 -8.95 3.88 -23.06
C MET A 156 -8.89 4.26 -21.58
N MET A 157 -8.61 3.29 -20.74
CA MET A 157 -8.32 3.53 -19.33
C MET A 157 -7.03 2.83 -18.94
N THR A 158 -6.28 3.47 -18.04
CA THR A 158 -5.12 2.87 -17.36
C THR A 158 -5.39 2.83 -15.87
N LEU A 159 -5.24 1.67 -15.27
CA LEU A 159 -5.51 1.40 -13.87
C LEU A 159 -4.24 0.98 -13.16
N GLU A 160 -3.92 1.61 -12.03
CA GLU A 160 -2.94 1.12 -11.09
C GLU A 160 -3.64 0.27 -10.04
N LEU A 161 -3.09 -0.91 -9.77
CA LEU A 161 -3.77 -1.96 -9.02
C LEU A 161 -3.07 -2.26 -7.71
N ALA A 162 -3.85 -2.33 -6.65
CA ALA A 162 -3.43 -2.82 -5.35
C ALA A 162 -3.85 -4.27 -5.12
N PHE A 163 -2.97 -5.00 -4.47
CA PHE A 163 -3.20 -6.39 -4.05
C PHE A 163 -3.89 -6.48 -2.68
N LYS A 164 -3.95 -5.36 -1.96
CA LYS A 164 -4.58 -5.26 -0.64
C LYS A 164 -5.43 -3.99 -0.56
N ASN A 165 -6.58 -4.11 0.07
CA ASN A 165 -7.45 -2.96 0.34
C ASN A 165 -6.96 -2.25 1.62
N ILE A 166 -6.02 -1.33 1.46
CA ILE A 166 -5.46 -0.55 2.57
C ILE A 166 -6.04 0.86 2.50
N MET A 167 -6.40 1.41 3.65
CA MET A 167 -6.83 2.80 3.77
C MET A 167 -5.63 3.66 4.19
N GLU A 168 -5.41 4.75 3.47
CA GLU A 168 -4.54 5.82 3.95
C GLU A 168 -5.17 6.47 5.18
N THR A 169 -4.40 6.60 6.25
CA THR A 169 -4.86 7.19 7.51
C THR A 169 -4.11 8.47 7.78
N GLU A 170 -4.84 9.53 8.08
CA GLU A 170 -4.28 10.77 8.65
C GLU A 170 -4.35 10.71 10.17
N GLU A 171 -3.28 11.11 10.84
CA GLU A 171 -3.26 11.37 12.28
C GLU A 171 -3.66 12.83 12.52
N ASP A 172 -4.48 13.07 13.55
CA ASP A 172 -4.82 14.45 13.94
C ASP A 172 -3.56 15.12 14.54
N ASP A 173 -3.25 16.32 14.08
CA ASP A 173 -2.13 17.15 14.59
C ASP A 173 -2.20 17.41 16.11
N ALA A 174 -3.36 17.21 16.73
CA ALA A 174 -3.55 17.36 18.16
C ALA A 174 -2.94 16.20 18.99
N GLU A 175 -2.77 14.99 18.39
CA GLU A 175 -2.08 13.87 19.04
C GLU A 175 -0.58 13.86 18.70
N SER A 176 -0.15 14.57 17.62
CA SER A 176 1.24 14.65 17.20
C SER A 176 2.15 15.39 18.19
N ASN A 177 1.61 16.29 19.00
CA ASN A 177 2.36 16.99 20.04
C ASN A 177 2.75 16.10 21.25
N ALA A 178 2.15 14.94 21.39
CA ALA A 178 2.54 13.95 22.42
C ALA A 178 3.51 12.88 21.88
N SER A 179 3.67 12.78 20.56
CA SER A 179 4.45 11.76 19.87
C SER A 179 5.48 12.32 18.88
N ALA A 180 5.65 13.64 18.86
CA ALA A 180 6.65 14.30 17.98
C ALA A 180 8.08 14.07 18.47
N THR A 181 8.49 12.82 18.46
CA THR A 181 9.91 12.49 18.48
C THR A 181 10.15 11.33 17.52
N LYS A 182 10.77 11.69 16.38
CA LYS A 182 11.39 10.79 15.39
C LYS A 182 10.55 10.36 14.18
N SER A 183 10.38 11.28 13.26
CA SER A 183 10.38 10.91 11.84
C SER A 183 11.85 10.63 11.45
N THR A 184 12.12 9.40 11.07
CA THR A 184 13.45 9.00 10.55
C THR A 184 13.31 8.83 9.04
N GLY A 185 13.85 9.77 8.27
CA GLY A 185 13.96 9.64 6.82
C GLY A 185 15.18 8.78 6.43
N ILE A 186 15.07 8.01 5.38
CA ILE A 186 16.21 7.30 4.79
C ILE A 186 16.66 8.09 3.57
N LEU A 187 17.88 8.61 3.60
CA LEU A 187 18.60 9.12 2.44
C LEU A 187 19.89 8.31 2.31
N ASN A 188 20.08 7.69 1.14
CA ASN A 188 21.29 6.94 0.78
C ASN A 188 21.70 5.82 1.75
N GLY A 189 20.73 5.00 2.18
CA GLY A 189 21.01 3.81 3.00
C GLY A 189 21.49 4.09 4.43
N LYS A 190 21.44 5.34 4.89
CA LYS A 190 21.75 5.70 6.29
C LYS A 190 20.57 6.43 6.91
N ARG A 191 20.14 5.97 8.08
CA ARG A 191 19.16 6.70 8.91
C ARG A 191 19.80 7.97 9.45
N VAL A 192 19.18 9.10 9.17
CA VAL A 192 19.55 10.40 9.77
C VAL A 192 18.47 10.76 10.79
N LYS A 193 18.87 11.00 12.04
CA LYS A 193 18.00 11.60 13.05
C LYS A 193 17.77 13.07 12.70
N ALA A 194 16.51 13.49 12.63
CA ALA A 194 16.19 14.90 12.69
C ALA A 194 16.43 15.41 14.13
N LEU A 195 17.13 16.53 14.23
CA LEU A 195 17.35 17.30 15.46
C LEU A 195 16.06 17.98 15.88
#